data_afc728bbf6dff6e19d49984cafe30519
#
_entry.id   afc728bbf6dff6e19d49984cafe30519
#
_cell.length_a   1.000
_cell.length_b   1.000
_cell.length_c   1.000
_cell.angle_alpha   90.00
_cell.angle_beta   90.00
_cell.angle_gamma   90.00
#
_symmetry.space_group_name_H-M   'P 1'
#
loop_
_entity.id
_entity.type
_entity.pdbx_description
1 polymer ?
#
loop_
_entity_poly.entity_id
_entity_poly.type
_entity_poly.pdbx_seq_one_letter_code
_entity_poly.pdbx_strand_id
1 'polypeptide(L)'
;MPAVVITEFMDQEGVDLIAARFETVYDPDLVDRPQALDALLADCRGLIVRNRTQVRPPLLAKAPHLKTVGRLGVGLDNIDLSACAAAGVSVLPATGTNDETVSEFVMGALLSLTRGGAFQATADVAAGAWPRTRFKARDAKGLRLGLIGFGAIARQVARRAKAFGIAVAAYDPFVPEADPAWALADRRCADVATLLEGSDIVSIHVPLTETTRHLIDAAALARLPPGAFLINTARGGVIDEHALVAALKSGALGGAMLDVMEAEPVAAGSHLAGVPNLLLSPHIAGITKDAVLRASLLVADNVARALEGGTPTVADAARGR
;
A
#
# COMPACT_ATOMS: atom_id res chain seq x y z
N MET A 1 -30.09 -7.45 -18.49
CA MET A 1 -28.74 -6.90 -18.69
C MET A 1 -28.11 -6.67 -17.33
N PRO A 2 -26.81 -6.95 -17.13
CA PRO A 2 -26.27 -7.05 -15.79
C PRO A 2 -26.35 -5.72 -15.05
N ALA A 3 -26.81 -5.78 -13.80
CA ALA A 3 -26.84 -4.62 -12.92
C ALA A 3 -25.45 -4.31 -12.34
N VAL A 4 -24.60 -5.35 -12.18
CA VAL A 4 -23.25 -5.24 -11.66
C VAL A 4 -22.26 -5.93 -12.59
N VAL A 5 -21.12 -5.27 -12.83
CA VAL A 5 -20.01 -5.80 -13.64
C VAL A 5 -18.75 -5.80 -12.78
N ILE A 6 -18.07 -6.94 -12.73
CA ILE A 6 -16.79 -7.12 -12.02
C ILE A 6 -15.72 -7.41 -13.06
N THR A 7 -14.74 -6.53 -13.21
CA THR A 7 -13.81 -6.49 -14.35
C THR A 7 -12.46 -7.15 -14.09
N GLU A 8 -12.17 -7.44 -12.84
CA GLU A 8 -10.88 -7.96 -12.41
C GLU A 8 -11.07 -8.99 -11.28
N PHE A 9 -9.99 -9.71 -10.92
CA PHE A 9 -10.05 -10.74 -9.89
C PHE A 9 -10.69 -10.24 -8.59
N MET A 10 -11.70 -10.96 -8.14
CA MET A 10 -12.41 -10.83 -6.87
C MET A 10 -12.54 -12.23 -6.25
N ASP A 11 -12.49 -12.33 -4.91
CA ASP A 11 -12.73 -13.59 -4.22
C ASP A 11 -14.17 -14.09 -4.47
N GLN A 12 -14.33 -15.40 -4.64
CA GLN A 12 -15.61 -16.00 -5.04
C GLN A 12 -16.72 -15.72 -4.02
N GLU A 13 -16.41 -15.70 -2.71
CA GLU A 13 -17.42 -15.40 -1.68
C GLU A 13 -17.99 -13.98 -1.86
N GLY A 14 -17.15 -13.02 -2.27
CA GLY A 14 -17.60 -11.67 -2.57
C GLY A 14 -18.44 -11.61 -3.85
N VAL A 15 -18.07 -12.40 -4.88
CA VAL A 15 -18.88 -12.52 -6.12
C VAL A 15 -20.25 -13.11 -5.79
N ASP A 16 -20.30 -14.19 -5.02
CA ASP A 16 -21.54 -14.86 -4.63
C ASP A 16 -22.45 -13.95 -3.82
N LEU A 17 -21.87 -13.16 -2.91
CA LEU A 17 -22.61 -12.20 -2.08
C LEU A 17 -23.35 -11.15 -2.92
N ILE A 18 -22.69 -10.57 -3.92
CA ILE A 18 -23.31 -9.55 -4.80
C ILE A 18 -24.27 -10.19 -5.81
N ALA A 19 -23.93 -11.37 -6.34
CA ALA A 19 -24.75 -12.09 -7.31
C ALA A 19 -26.08 -12.60 -6.69
N ALA A 20 -26.11 -12.87 -5.40
CA ALA A 20 -27.35 -13.21 -4.68
C ALA A 20 -28.37 -12.05 -4.65
N ARG A 21 -27.93 -10.81 -4.88
CA ARG A 21 -28.77 -9.59 -4.80
C ARG A 21 -29.00 -8.93 -6.16
N PHE A 22 -28.07 -9.09 -7.11
CA PHE A 22 -28.12 -8.42 -8.41
C PHE A 22 -27.65 -9.34 -9.53
N GLU A 23 -28.23 -9.21 -10.73
CA GLU A 23 -27.70 -9.82 -11.92
C GLU A 23 -26.27 -9.33 -12.16
N THR A 24 -25.29 -10.22 -12.02
CA THR A 24 -23.86 -9.89 -11.97
C THR A 24 -23.09 -10.61 -13.06
N VAL A 25 -22.25 -9.88 -13.79
CA VAL A 25 -21.23 -10.44 -14.68
C VAL A 25 -19.89 -10.34 -13.97
N TYR A 26 -19.26 -11.51 -13.74
CA TYR A 26 -17.89 -11.62 -13.25
C TYR A 26 -16.97 -12.21 -14.31
N ASP A 27 -15.95 -11.47 -14.67
CA ASP A 27 -14.93 -11.88 -15.61
C ASP A 27 -13.60 -11.21 -15.25
N PRO A 28 -12.65 -11.96 -14.66
CA PRO A 28 -11.39 -11.40 -14.15
C PRO A 28 -10.47 -10.84 -15.25
N ASP A 29 -10.71 -11.22 -16.51
CA ASP A 29 -9.93 -10.80 -17.67
C ASP A 29 -10.69 -9.78 -18.55
N LEU A 30 -11.81 -9.26 -18.07
CA LEU A 30 -12.64 -8.30 -18.83
C LEU A 30 -11.88 -6.98 -19.10
N VAL A 31 -11.01 -6.59 -18.22
CA VAL A 31 -10.14 -5.42 -18.39
C VAL A 31 -9.26 -5.49 -19.64
N ASP A 32 -8.91 -6.70 -20.11
CA ASP A 32 -8.10 -6.94 -21.31
C ASP A 32 -8.97 -6.99 -22.61
N ARG A 33 -10.29 -6.88 -22.47
CA ARG A 33 -11.27 -6.98 -23.57
C ARG A 33 -12.17 -5.74 -23.61
N PRO A 34 -11.65 -4.55 -24.00
CA PRO A 34 -12.35 -3.26 -23.91
C PRO A 34 -13.69 -3.23 -24.64
N GLN A 35 -13.83 -3.90 -25.81
CA GLN A 35 -15.10 -3.94 -26.54
C GLN A 35 -16.18 -4.75 -25.78
N ALA A 36 -15.78 -5.83 -25.11
CA ALA A 36 -16.69 -6.62 -24.28
C ALA A 36 -17.11 -5.85 -23.03
N LEU A 37 -16.18 -5.13 -22.40
CA LEU A 37 -16.47 -4.24 -21.28
C LEU A 37 -17.45 -3.14 -21.72
N ASP A 38 -17.19 -2.45 -22.83
CA ASP A 38 -18.04 -1.38 -23.34
C ASP A 38 -19.50 -1.82 -23.55
N ALA A 39 -19.70 -3.05 -24.06
CA ALA A 39 -21.04 -3.61 -24.27
C ALA A 39 -21.81 -3.84 -22.95
N LEU A 40 -21.11 -4.08 -21.84
CA LEU A 40 -21.73 -4.30 -20.53
C LEU A 40 -21.98 -3.01 -19.76
N LEU A 41 -21.23 -1.93 -20.07
CA LEU A 41 -21.33 -0.66 -19.36
C LEU A 41 -22.64 0.09 -19.61
N ALA A 42 -23.28 -0.12 -20.76
CA ALA A 42 -24.49 0.62 -21.16
C ALA A 42 -25.63 0.51 -20.13
N ASP A 43 -25.80 -0.64 -19.48
CA ASP A 43 -26.86 -0.89 -18.50
C ASP A 43 -26.33 -1.11 -17.07
N CYS A 44 -25.02 -1.05 -16.90
CA CYS A 44 -24.35 -1.27 -15.63
C CYS A 44 -24.70 -0.17 -14.62
N ARG A 45 -25.15 -0.58 -13.42
CA ARG A 45 -25.41 0.34 -12.30
C ARG A 45 -24.32 0.30 -11.23
N GLY A 46 -23.61 -0.82 -11.10
CA GLY A 46 -22.49 -1.02 -10.19
C GLY A 46 -21.28 -1.61 -10.93
N LEU A 47 -20.12 -0.97 -10.82
CA LEU A 47 -18.88 -1.43 -11.42
C LEU A 47 -17.89 -1.77 -10.32
N ILE A 48 -17.37 -3.00 -10.29
CA ILE A 48 -16.34 -3.42 -9.32
C ILE A 48 -15.02 -3.58 -10.07
N VAL A 49 -14.00 -2.84 -9.62
CA VAL A 49 -12.68 -2.79 -10.25
C VAL A 49 -11.57 -3.07 -9.23
N ARG A 50 -10.37 -3.41 -9.70
CA ARG A 50 -9.21 -3.52 -8.83
C ARG A 50 -8.21 -2.38 -9.10
N ASN A 51 -7.16 -2.58 -9.89
CA ASN A 51 -6.13 -1.56 -10.13
C ASN A 51 -5.84 -1.31 -11.61
N ARG A 52 -6.28 -2.17 -12.51
CA ARG A 52 -6.01 -2.08 -13.95
C ARG A 52 -7.10 -1.29 -14.69
N THR A 53 -8.36 -1.53 -14.37
CA THR A 53 -9.50 -0.83 -14.98
C THR A 53 -9.45 0.65 -14.63
N GLN A 54 -9.30 1.50 -15.66
CA GLN A 54 -9.21 2.94 -15.52
C GLN A 54 -10.61 3.56 -15.54
N VAL A 55 -11.11 4.01 -14.39
CA VAL A 55 -12.39 4.71 -14.28
C VAL A 55 -12.14 6.20 -14.52
N ARG A 56 -12.19 6.59 -15.79
CA ARG A 56 -11.90 7.92 -16.30
C ARG A 56 -13.09 8.42 -17.13
N PRO A 57 -13.14 9.71 -17.53
CA PRO A 57 -14.24 10.24 -18.35
C PRO A 57 -14.64 9.39 -19.56
N PRO A 58 -13.72 8.76 -20.34
CA PRO A 58 -14.12 7.93 -21.48
C PRO A 58 -14.90 6.66 -21.08
N LEU A 59 -14.61 6.05 -19.93
CA LEU A 59 -15.38 4.93 -19.41
C LEU A 59 -16.74 5.39 -18.88
N LEU A 60 -16.75 6.47 -18.09
CA LEU A 60 -17.97 7.01 -17.49
C LEU A 60 -18.99 7.43 -18.56
N ALA A 61 -18.54 7.97 -19.69
CA ALA A 61 -19.40 8.34 -20.82
C ALA A 61 -20.13 7.13 -21.45
N LYS A 62 -19.58 5.91 -21.30
CA LYS A 62 -20.18 4.66 -21.79
C LYS A 62 -21.10 3.98 -20.79
N ALA A 63 -21.15 4.50 -19.55
CA ALA A 63 -21.89 3.93 -18.42
C ALA A 63 -22.95 4.94 -17.89
N PRO A 64 -23.97 5.32 -18.68
CA PRO A 64 -24.91 6.39 -18.32
C PRO A 64 -25.77 6.07 -17.11
N HIS A 65 -25.90 4.79 -16.74
CA HIS A 65 -26.69 4.32 -15.61
C HIS A 65 -25.85 3.98 -14.37
N LEU A 66 -24.52 4.17 -14.44
CA LEU A 66 -23.62 3.85 -13.34
C LEU A 66 -23.93 4.73 -12.10
N LYS A 67 -24.08 4.10 -10.94
CA LYS A 67 -24.37 4.75 -9.65
C LYS A 67 -23.20 4.64 -8.69
N THR A 68 -22.44 3.55 -8.79
CA THR A 68 -21.39 3.29 -7.83
C THR A 68 -20.24 2.49 -8.44
N VAL A 69 -19.02 2.79 -7.99
CA VAL A 69 -17.80 2.03 -8.30
C VAL A 69 -17.25 1.45 -7.01
N GLY A 70 -17.21 0.13 -6.90
CA GLY A 70 -16.50 -0.58 -5.85
C GLY A 70 -15.04 -0.78 -6.23
N ARG A 71 -14.09 -0.44 -5.34
CA ARG A 71 -12.67 -0.64 -5.59
C ARG A 71 -12.11 -1.70 -4.63
N LEU A 72 -11.64 -2.84 -5.17
CA LEU A 72 -11.04 -3.96 -4.44
C LEU A 72 -9.62 -3.60 -3.94
N GLY A 73 -9.55 -2.64 -3.04
CA GLY A 73 -8.34 -2.12 -2.41
C GLY A 73 -8.52 -0.67 -1.98
N VAL A 74 -7.47 -0.06 -1.40
CA VAL A 74 -7.53 1.25 -0.73
C VAL A 74 -7.15 2.40 -1.66
N GLY A 75 -6.10 2.22 -2.47
CA GLY A 75 -5.63 3.27 -3.39
C GLY A 75 -6.63 3.53 -4.51
N LEU A 76 -6.75 4.79 -4.93
CA LEU A 76 -7.72 5.24 -5.94
C LEU A 76 -7.04 5.80 -7.20
N ASP A 77 -5.79 5.44 -7.43
CA ASP A 77 -4.96 5.99 -8.51
C ASP A 77 -5.53 5.75 -9.92
N ASN A 78 -6.31 4.67 -10.08
CA ASN A 78 -6.98 4.34 -11.33
C ASN A 78 -8.39 4.95 -11.47
N ILE A 79 -8.86 5.76 -10.52
CA ILE A 79 -10.20 6.34 -10.49
C ILE A 79 -10.12 7.86 -10.47
N ASP A 80 -10.79 8.52 -11.41
CA ASP A 80 -10.97 9.97 -11.41
C ASP A 80 -12.16 10.34 -10.51
N LEU A 81 -11.85 10.71 -9.27
CA LEU A 81 -12.86 11.06 -8.26
C LEU A 81 -13.70 12.27 -8.68
N SER A 82 -13.09 13.26 -9.34
CA SER A 82 -13.76 14.47 -9.78
C SER A 82 -14.77 14.16 -10.88
N ALA A 83 -14.37 13.35 -11.86
CA ALA A 83 -15.24 12.89 -12.91
C ALA A 83 -16.38 12.00 -12.39
N CYS A 84 -16.09 11.09 -11.44
CA CYS A 84 -17.11 10.28 -10.78
C CYS A 84 -18.14 11.17 -10.05
N ALA A 85 -17.68 12.13 -9.26
CA ALA A 85 -18.56 13.06 -8.54
C ALA A 85 -19.43 13.88 -9.51
N ALA A 86 -18.85 14.41 -10.60
CA ALA A 86 -19.59 15.14 -11.63
C ALA A 86 -20.66 14.27 -12.32
N ALA A 87 -20.41 12.97 -12.47
CA ALA A 87 -21.36 12.00 -13.01
C ALA A 87 -22.38 11.48 -11.96
N GLY A 88 -22.29 11.90 -10.69
CA GLY A 88 -23.14 11.39 -9.62
C GLY A 88 -22.83 9.94 -9.22
N VAL A 89 -21.61 9.48 -9.49
CA VAL A 89 -21.15 8.13 -9.19
C VAL A 89 -20.38 8.11 -7.88
N SER A 90 -20.83 7.31 -6.91
CA SER A 90 -20.11 7.10 -5.65
C SER A 90 -18.93 6.13 -5.83
N VAL A 91 -17.83 6.38 -5.12
CA VAL A 91 -16.64 5.51 -5.13
C VAL A 91 -16.45 4.88 -3.76
N LEU A 92 -16.39 3.56 -3.70
CA LEU A 92 -16.41 2.74 -2.48
C LEU A 92 -15.13 1.89 -2.40
N PRO A 93 -14.03 2.41 -1.81
CA PRO A 93 -12.80 1.66 -1.62
C PRO A 93 -12.92 0.63 -0.49
N ALA A 94 -12.07 -0.39 -0.53
CA ALA A 94 -11.93 -1.39 0.52
C ALA A 94 -11.09 -0.88 1.71
N THR A 95 -11.43 0.30 2.24
CA THR A 95 -10.68 0.95 3.33
C THR A 95 -10.66 0.09 4.59
N GLY A 96 -9.47 -0.09 5.19
CA GLY A 96 -9.27 -0.82 6.44
C GLY A 96 -9.13 -2.33 6.29
N THR A 97 -9.26 -2.89 5.08
CA THR A 97 -9.23 -4.36 4.89
C THR A 97 -7.82 -4.95 4.88
N ASN A 98 -6.79 -4.14 4.63
CA ASN A 98 -5.40 -4.58 4.49
C ASN A 98 -4.43 -3.93 5.50
N ASP A 99 -4.91 -3.15 6.47
CA ASP A 99 -4.05 -2.41 7.40
C ASP A 99 -3.13 -3.35 8.20
N GLU A 100 -3.67 -4.45 8.69
CA GLU A 100 -2.89 -5.48 9.39
C GLU A 100 -1.88 -6.13 8.44
N THR A 101 -2.33 -6.54 7.26
CA THR A 101 -1.50 -7.21 6.26
C THR A 101 -0.28 -6.38 5.87
N VAL A 102 -0.48 -5.09 5.56
CA VAL A 102 0.64 -4.19 5.23
C VAL A 102 1.56 -4.00 6.44
N SER A 103 1.00 -3.86 7.64
CA SER A 103 1.82 -3.69 8.85
C SER A 103 2.67 -4.92 9.16
N GLU A 104 2.18 -6.13 8.92
CA GLU A 104 2.94 -7.38 9.05
C GLU A 104 4.07 -7.45 8.02
N PHE A 105 3.79 -7.05 6.77
CA PHE A 105 4.80 -6.97 5.72
C PHE A 105 5.91 -5.98 6.09
N VAL A 106 5.57 -4.79 6.60
CA VAL A 106 6.55 -3.79 7.07
C VAL A 106 7.43 -4.36 8.19
N MET A 107 6.84 -5.07 9.16
CA MET A 107 7.63 -5.71 10.22
C MET A 107 8.54 -6.82 9.69
N GLY A 108 8.07 -7.63 8.74
CA GLY A 108 8.89 -8.63 8.05
C GLY A 108 10.08 -7.99 7.31
N ALA A 109 9.84 -6.89 6.58
CA ALA A 109 10.86 -6.12 5.90
C ALA A 109 11.88 -5.53 6.89
N LEU A 110 11.41 -4.91 7.98
CA LEU A 110 12.24 -4.36 9.06
C LEU A 110 13.18 -5.42 9.62
N LEU A 111 12.66 -6.59 10.00
CA LEU A 111 13.46 -7.67 10.55
C LEU A 111 14.42 -8.25 9.51
N SER A 112 14.04 -8.33 8.25
CA SER A 112 14.91 -8.78 7.16
C SER A 112 16.09 -7.83 6.95
N LEU A 113 15.84 -6.52 6.89
CA LEU A 113 16.88 -5.50 6.73
C LEU A 113 17.84 -5.48 7.91
N THR A 114 17.34 -5.50 9.15
CA THR A 114 18.16 -5.49 10.36
C THR A 114 19.02 -6.75 10.51
N ARG A 115 18.63 -7.87 9.90
CA ARG A 115 19.41 -9.12 9.86
C ARG A 115 20.42 -9.20 8.72
N GLY A 116 20.61 -8.11 7.94
CA GLY A 116 21.66 -7.99 6.94
C GLY A 116 21.61 -9.07 5.84
N GLY A 117 20.42 -9.43 5.38
CA GLY A 117 20.23 -10.45 4.34
C GLY A 117 20.38 -11.90 4.82
N ALA A 118 20.42 -12.16 6.14
CA ALA A 118 20.58 -13.52 6.69
C ALA A 118 19.52 -14.50 6.18
N PHE A 119 18.30 -14.04 5.91
CA PHE A 119 17.22 -14.87 5.34
C PHE A 119 17.43 -15.22 3.86
N GLN A 120 18.43 -14.65 3.20
CA GLN A 120 18.78 -14.88 1.79
C GLN A 120 20.01 -15.80 1.64
N ALA A 121 20.56 -16.32 2.75
CA ALA A 121 21.76 -17.16 2.76
C ALA A 121 21.56 -18.57 2.18
N THR A 122 20.34 -18.94 1.77
CA THR A 122 20.00 -20.30 1.34
C THR A 122 20.92 -20.82 0.24
N ALA A 123 21.17 -20.00 -0.78
CA ALA A 123 22.01 -20.40 -1.91
C ALA A 123 23.48 -20.66 -1.47
N ASP A 124 24.03 -19.82 -0.61
CA ASP A 124 25.40 -19.99 -0.07
C ASP A 124 25.52 -21.29 0.71
N VAL A 125 24.56 -21.53 1.61
CA VAL A 125 24.56 -22.74 2.47
C VAL A 125 24.37 -24.00 1.63
N ALA A 126 23.45 -23.96 0.66
CA ALA A 126 23.23 -25.08 -0.26
C ALA A 126 24.46 -25.41 -1.13
N ALA A 127 25.26 -24.39 -1.45
CA ALA A 127 26.56 -24.54 -2.15
C ALA A 127 27.72 -24.95 -1.24
N GLY A 128 27.48 -25.22 0.04
CA GLY A 128 28.51 -25.60 1.02
C GLY A 128 29.29 -24.45 1.63
N ALA A 129 28.94 -23.20 1.33
CA ALA A 129 29.54 -22.04 2.00
C ALA A 129 28.98 -21.85 3.41
N TRP A 130 29.80 -21.24 4.32
CA TRP A 130 29.42 -21.02 5.71
C TRP A 130 29.79 -19.60 6.17
N PRO A 131 29.22 -18.53 5.55
CA PRO A 131 29.68 -17.15 5.69
C PRO A 131 29.12 -16.46 6.96
N ARG A 132 29.32 -17.01 8.15
CA ARG A 132 28.75 -16.51 9.42
C ARG A 132 29.08 -15.05 9.73
N THR A 133 30.29 -14.60 9.40
CA THR A 133 30.74 -13.23 9.68
C THR A 133 30.08 -12.19 8.76
N ARG A 134 29.69 -12.58 7.54
CA ARG A 134 28.98 -11.70 6.58
C ARG A 134 27.59 -11.30 7.12
N PHE A 135 26.96 -12.18 7.89
CA PHE A 135 25.61 -11.97 8.43
C PHE A 135 25.61 -11.48 9.89
N LYS A 136 26.71 -10.88 10.35
CA LYS A 136 26.76 -10.23 11.66
C LYS A 136 25.97 -8.93 11.60
N ALA A 137 24.76 -8.94 12.16
CA ALA A 137 23.76 -7.90 12.06
C ALA A 137 23.42 -7.31 13.44
N ARG A 138 22.42 -6.40 13.49
CA ARG A 138 21.95 -5.75 14.72
C ARG A 138 20.65 -6.42 15.20
N ASP A 139 20.42 -6.37 16.52
CA ASP A 139 19.10 -6.67 17.06
C ASP A 139 18.12 -5.53 16.77
N ALA A 140 16.85 -5.88 16.59
CA ALA A 140 15.79 -4.88 16.40
C ALA A 140 15.49 -4.10 17.69
N LYS A 141 15.64 -4.76 18.85
CA LYS A 141 15.44 -4.12 20.15
C LYS A 141 16.37 -2.91 20.33
N GLY A 142 15.80 -1.80 20.75
CA GLY A 142 16.54 -0.56 20.98
C GLY A 142 16.75 0.30 19.73
N LEU A 143 16.33 -0.15 18.56
CA LEU A 143 16.29 0.71 17.36
C LEU A 143 15.16 1.74 17.46
N ARG A 144 15.28 2.79 16.66
CA ARG A 144 14.30 3.89 16.54
C ARG A 144 13.65 3.81 15.17
N LEU A 145 12.35 3.57 15.15
CA LEU A 145 11.52 3.55 13.94
C LEU A 145 10.83 4.91 13.75
N GLY A 146 11.10 5.56 12.63
CA GLY A 146 10.38 6.75 12.18
C GLY A 146 9.25 6.38 11.24
N LEU A 147 8.03 6.85 11.52
CA LEU A 147 6.84 6.67 10.69
C LEU A 147 6.46 7.99 10.04
N ILE A 148 6.57 8.07 8.71
CA ILE A 148 6.12 9.21 7.92
C ILE A 148 4.68 8.94 7.48
N GLY A 149 3.72 9.70 8.04
CA GLY A 149 2.30 9.39 8.06
C GLY A 149 1.94 8.53 9.28
N PHE A 150 0.84 8.88 9.97
CA PHE A 150 0.39 8.18 11.18
C PHE A 150 -1.08 7.75 11.10
N GLY A 151 -1.47 7.26 9.91
CA GLY A 151 -2.77 6.64 9.63
C GLY A 151 -2.90 5.22 10.19
N ALA A 152 -3.94 4.50 9.77
CA ALA A 152 -4.30 3.17 10.29
C ALA A 152 -3.14 2.16 10.19
N ILE A 153 -2.49 2.04 9.03
CA ILE A 153 -1.34 1.13 8.82
C ILE A 153 -0.19 1.48 9.76
N ALA A 154 0.23 2.75 9.80
CA ALA A 154 1.35 3.21 10.63
C ALA A 154 1.09 2.94 12.13
N ARG A 155 -0.15 3.12 12.59
CA ARG A 155 -0.57 2.80 13.97
C ARG A 155 -0.45 1.30 14.27
N GLN A 156 -0.79 0.43 13.31
CA GLN A 156 -0.59 -1.02 13.44
C GLN A 156 0.90 -1.39 13.45
N VAL A 157 1.73 -0.75 12.62
CA VAL A 157 3.19 -0.90 12.65
C VAL A 157 3.75 -0.47 14.02
N ALA A 158 3.33 0.68 14.54
CA ALA A 158 3.76 1.19 15.85
C ALA A 158 3.48 0.19 16.98
N ARG A 159 2.27 -0.39 17.04
CA ARG A 159 1.91 -1.41 18.05
C ARG A 159 2.85 -2.62 17.98
N ARG A 160 3.12 -3.13 16.77
CA ARG A 160 3.98 -4.28 16.55
C ARG A 160 5.45 -3.98 16.86
N ALA A 161 5.94 -2.83 16.44
CA ALA A 161 7.31 -2.38 16.71
C ALA A 161 7.61 -2.29 18.22
N LYS A 162 6.67 -1.74 19.00
CA LYS A 162 6.79 -1.68 20.46
C LYS A 162 6.92 -3.06 21.10
N ALA A 163 6.24 -4.08 20.60
CA ALA A 163 6.36 -5.46 21.09
C ALA A 163 7.76 -6.05 20.87
N PHE A 164 8.50 -5.54 19.85
CA PHE A 164 9.92 -5.87 19.62
C PHE A 164 10.90 -5.00 20.42
N GLY A 165 10.41 -4.09 21.27
CA GLY A 165 11.25 -3.16 22.02
C GLY A 165 11.90 -2.08 21.14
N ILE A 166 11.25 -1.72 20.04
CA ILE A 166 11.65 -0.65 19.13
C ILE A 166 10.95 0.64 19.58
N ALA A 167 11.70 1.73 19.72
CA ALA A 167 11.13 3.04 19.99
C ALA A 167 10.51 3.63 18.71
N VAL A 168 9.33 4.25 18.82
CA VAL A 168 8.57 4.75 17.68
C VAL A 168 8.50 6.27 17.72
N ALA A 169 9.00 6.93 16.66
CA ALA A 169 8.75 8.33 16.37
C ALA A 169 7.79 8.43 15.17
N ALA A 170 6.91 9.42 15.16
CA ALA A 170 5.99 9.60 14.04
C ALA A 170 5.79 11.07 13.68
N TYR A 171 5.53 11.32 12.40
CA TYR A 171 5.14 12.61 11.85
C TYR A 171 3.91 12.46 10.98
N ASP A 172 2.89 13.26 11.25
CA ASP A 172 1.71 13.41 10.41
C ASP A 172 1.12 14.81 10.66
N PRO A 173 1.06 15.70 9.66
CA PRO A 173 0.54 17.04 9.82
C PRO A 173 -0.99 17.10 9.90
N PHE A 174 -1.69 16.01 9.53
CA PHE A 174 -3.14 15.95 9.48
C PHE A 174 -3.78 15.30 10.72
N VAL A 175 -2.98 14.63 11.54
CA VAL A 175 -3.45 14.04 12.80
C VAL A 175 -3.44 15.12 13.89
N PRO A 176 -4.61 15.49 14.46
CA PRO A 176 -4.70 16.51 15.49
C PRO A 176 -3.78 16.21 16.69
N GLU A 177 -3.27 17.26 17.33
CA GLU A 177 -2.37 17.09 18.48
C GLU A 177 -2.99 16.31 19.63
N ALA A 178 -4.28 16.50 19.84
CA ALA A 178 -5.06 15.82 20.90
C ALA A 178 -5.53 14.42 20.50
N ASP A 179 -5.18 13.91 19.31
CA ASP A 179 -5.61 12.57 18.87
C ASP A 179 -4.99 11.50 19.81
N PRO A 180 -5.82 10.64 20.44
CA PRO A 180 -5.35 9.62 21.37
C PRO A 180 -4.40 8.60 20.72
N ALA A 181 -4.38 8.48 19.39
CA ALA A 181 -3.46 7.61 18.69
C ALA A 181 -1.98 7.98 18.90
N TRP A 182 -1.67 9.23 19.27
CA TRP A 182 -0.30 9.62 19.60
C TRP A 182 0.29 8.84 20.78
N ALA A 183 -0.52 8.23 21.63
CA ALA A 183 -0.05 7.31 22.69
C ALA A 183 0.67 6.05 22.13
N LEU A 184 0.52 5.75 20.84
CA LEU A 184 1.24 4.67 20.15
C LEU A 184 2.66 5.07 19.75
N ALA A 185 2.98 6.37 19.64
CA ALA A 185 4.31 6.87 19.36
C ALA A 185 5.00 7.33 20.66
N ASP A 186 6.29 7.02 20.80
CA ASP A 186 7.10 7.51 21.93
C ASP A 186 7.51 8.97 21.71
N ARG A 187 7.52 9.41 20.45
CA ARG A 187 7.83 10.79 20.07
C ARG A 187 6.98 11.22 18.87
N ARG A 188 6.28 12.34 19.00
CA ARG A 188 5.72 13.09 17.88
C ARG A 188 6.79 14.06 17.35
N CYS A 189 7.09 14.00 16.05
CA CYS A 189 8.02 14.92 15.38
C CYS A 189 7.26 16.10 14.78
N ALA A 190 7.88 17.28 14.79
CA ALA A 190 7.29 18.49 14.22
C ALA A 190 7.36 18.50 12.68
N ASP A 191 8.36 17.84 12.12
CA ASP A 191 8.63 17.76 10.69
C ASP A 191 9.34 16.46 10.32
N VAL A 192 9.45 16.22 9.01
CA VAL A 192 10.13 15.04 8.45
C VAL A 192 11.63 15.07 8.74
N ALA A 193 12.27 16.23 8.69
CA ALA A 193 13.71 16.36 8.92
C ALA A 193 14.10 15.87 10.33
N THR A 194 13.40 16.35 11.35
CA THR A 194 13.58 15.92 12.74
C THR A 194 13.32 14.41 12.94
N LEU A 195 12.36 13.86 12.21
CA LEU A 195 12.08 12.42 12.24
C LEU A 195 13.24 11.63 11.65
N LEU A 196 13.75 12.03 10.47
CA LEU A 196 14.84 11.35 9.76
C LEU A 196 16.12 11.32 10.61
N GLU A 197 16.54 12.45 11.18
CA GLU A 197 17.74 12.57 12.02
C GLU A 197 17.70 11.65 13.25
N GLY A 198 16.50 11.37 13.74
CA GLY A 198 16.28 10.53 14.92
C GLY A 198 16.01 9.05 14.65
N SER A 199 16.04 8.58 13.41
CA SER A 199 15.54 7.24 13.06
C SER A 199 16.64 6.31 12.52
N ASP A 200 16.73 5.11 13.06
CA ASP A 200 17.57 4.03 12.54
C ASP A 200 16.86 3.31 11.37
N ILE A 201 15.54 3.37 11.35
CA ILE A 201 14.68 2.79 10.32
C ILE A 201 13.56 3.79 10.05
N VAL A 202 13.23 4.01 8.78
CA VAL A 202 12.09 4.85 8.38
C VAL A 202 11.11 4.02 7.56
N SER A 203 9.82 4.13 7.86
CA SER A 203 8.75 3.53 7.07
C SER A 203 7.76 4.60 6.61
N ILE A 204 7.40 4.54 5.32
CA ILE A 204 6.58 5.55 4.65
C ILE A 204 5.14 5.07 4.55
N HIS A 205 4.19 5.92 4.99
CA HIS A 205 2.76 5.65 5.04
C HIS A 205 1.91 6.83 4.59
N VAL A 206 2.41 7.60 3.62
CA VAL A 206 1.70 8.76 3.03
C VAL A 206 1.26 8.47 1.60
N PRO A 207 0.14 9.06 1.13
CA PRO A 207 -0.23 9.01 -0.28
C PRO A 207 0.76 9.81 -1.14
N LEU A 208 0.79 9.53 -2.44
CA LEU A 208 1.51 10.36 -3.40
C LEU A 208 0.65 11.57 -3.78
N THR A 209 1.17 12.75 -3.48
CA THR A 209 0.58 14.06 -3.81
C THR A 209 1.69 14.97 -4.34
N GLU A 210 1.35 16.18 -4.74
CA GLU A 210 2.36 17.18 -5.13
C GLU A 210 3.35 17.49 -3.97
N THR A 211 2.86 17.47 -2.73
CA THR A 211 3.69 17.77 -1.54
C THR A 211 4.47 16.58 -1.00
N THR A 212 4.12 15.36 -1.40
CA THR A 212 4.81 14.13 -0.99
C THR A 212 5.64 13.51 -2.10
N ARG A 213 5.54 14.03 -3.33
CA ARG A 213 6.41 13.62 -4.43
C ARG A 213 7.86 13.93 -4.10
N HIS A 214 8.71 12.89 -4.18
CA HIS A 214 10.13 12.95 -3.82
C HIS A 214 10.38 13.59 -2.43
N LEU A 215 9.45 13.37 -1.51
CA LEU A 215 9.62 13.77 -0.10
C LEU A 215 10.92 13.23 0.49
N ILE A 216 11.33 12.05 0.03
CA ILE A 216 12.61 11.41 0.36
C ILE A 216 13.53 11.54 -0.86
N ASP A 217 14.11 12.71 -0.98
CA ASP A 217 15.14 13.07 -1.95
C ASP A 217 16.56 12.88 -1.39
N ALA A 218 17.59 13.29 -2.14
CA ALA A 218 18.98 13.20 -1.72
C ALA A 218 19.26 13.98 -0.41
N ALA A 219 18.64 15.14 -0.23
CA ALA A 219 18.81 15.96 0.97
C ALA A 219 18.15 15.30 2.19
N ALA A 220 16.98 14.71 2.02
CA ALA A 220 16.30 13.94 3.04
C ALA A 220 17.10 12.68 3.44
N LEU A 221 17.59 11.92 2.45
CA LEU A 221 18.44 10.74 2.69
C LEU A 221 19.72 11.08 3.45
N ALA A 222 20.34 12.23 3.16
CA ALA A 222 21.54 12.69 3.85
C ALA A 222 21.31 13.05 5.35
N ARG A 223 20.05 13.20 5.80
CA ARG A 223 19.72 13.42 7.21
C ARG A 223 19.65 12.14 8.04
N LEU A 224 19.52 11.00 7.37
CA LEU A 224 19.48 9.72 8.08
C LEU A 224 20.84 9.39 8.73
N PRO A 225 20.85 8.77 9.90
CA PRO A 225 22.08 8.22 10.47
C PRO A 225 22.74 7.24 9.49
N PRO A 226 24.10 7.20 9.44
CA PRO A 226 24.81 6.26 8.60
C PRO A 226 24.37 4.81 8.84
N GLY A 227 24.06 4.08 7.78
CA GLY A 227 23.57 2.70 7.86
C GLY A 227 22.11 2.55 8.25
N ALA A 228 21.31 3.61 8.25
CA ALA A 228 19.87 3.54 8.45
C ALA A 228 19.17 2.74 7.34
N PHE A 229 17.93 2.32 7.59
CA PHE A 229 17.11 1.55 6.67
C PHE A 229 15.85 2.32 6.25
N LEU A 230 15.38 2.07 5.02
CA LEU A 230 14.18 2.68 4.47
C LEU A 230 13.18 1.63 3.98
N ILE A 231 11.90 1.79 4.30
CA ILE A 231 10.83 0.89 3.89
C ILE A 231 9.73 1.73 3.23
N ASN A 232 9.35 1.35 2.01
CA ASN A 232 8.23 1.99 1.30
C ASN A 232 7.23 0.94 0.82
N THR A 233 6.05 0.95 1.44
CA THR A 233 4.87 0.17 1.04
C THR A 233 3.69 1.09 0.69
N ALA A 234 3.95 2.39 0.49
CA ALA A 234 2.92 3.40 0.23
C ALA A 234 2.77 3.69 -1.28
N ARG A 235 3.66 4.51 -1.85
CA ARG A 235 3.69 4.83 -3.29
C ARG A 235 5.13 5.09 -3.73
N GLY A 236 5.49 4.65 -4.95
CA GLY A 236 6.85 4.75 -5.49
C GLY A 236 7.38 6.17 -5.55
N GLY A 237 6.66 7.08 -6.17
CA GLY A 237 7.09 8.48 -6.35
C GLY A 237 7.23 9.33 -5.08
N VAL A 238 7.05 8.76 -3.88
CA VAL A 238 7.38 9.44 -2.60
C VAL A 238 8.89 9.48 -2.37
N ILE A 239 9.63 8.51 -2.92
CA ILE A 239 11.09 8.47 -2.89
C ILE A 239 11.62 8.85 -4.28
N ASP A 240 12.68 9.64 -4.33
CA ASP A 240 13.54 9.74 -5.51
C ASP A 240 14.39 8.46 -5.61
N GLU A 241 14.03 7.58 -6.53
CA GLU A 241 14.70 6.28 -6.69
C GLU A 241 16.16 6.42 -7.11
N HIS A 242 16.53 7.46 -7.87
CA HIS A 242 17.92 7.71 -8.25
C HIS A 242 18.77 8.13 -7.04
N ALA A 243 18.23 8.99 -6.18
CA ALA A 243 18.88 9.37 -4.93
C ALA A 243 19.02 8.17 -3.97
N LEU A 244 17.98 7.33 -3.87
CA LEU A 244 18.01 6.10 -3.08
C LEU A 244 19.12 5.15 -3.56
N VAL A 245 19.21 4.90 -4.88
CA VAL A 245 20.23 4.03 -5.48
C VAL A 245 21.63 4.55 -5.19
N ALA A 246 21.84 5.87 -5.29
CA ALA A 246 23.12 6.49 -4.97
C ALA A 246 23.50 6.29 -3.47
N ALA A 247 22.56 6.48 -2.57
CA ALA A 247 22.75 6.29 -1.13
C ALA A 247 23.06 4.83 -0.76
N LEU A 248 22.41 3.86 -1.41
CA LEU A 248 22.68 2.42 -1.21
C LEU A 248 24.06 2.03 -1.77
N LYS A 249 24.42 2.49 -2.96
CA LYS A 249 25.72 2.20 -3.61
C LYS A 249 26.90 2.80 -2.85
N SER A 250 26.73 3.97 -2.25
CA SER A 250 27.74 4.60 -1.41
C SER A 250 27.88 3.98 -0.02
N GLY A 251 26.90 3.18 0.42
CA GLY A 251 26.82 2.65 1.77
C GLY A 251 26.36 3.67 2.82
N ALA A 252 25.94 4.86 2.43
CA ALA A 252 25.32 5.85 3.34
C ALA A 252 24.03 5.29 3.95
N LEU A 253 23.23 4.60 3.13
CA LEU A 253 22.07 3.85 3.58
C LEU A 253 22.43 2.37 3.72
N GLY A 254 22.04 1.74 4.84
CA GLY A 254 22.33 0.34 5.14
C GLY A 254 21.53 -0.65 4.29
N GLY A 255 20.33 -0.26 3.89
CA GLY A 255 19.46 -1.05 3.02
C GLY A 255 18.08 -0.41 2.85
N ALA A 256 17.34 -0.90 1.86
CA ALA A 256 15.96 -0.48 1.64
C ALA A 256 15.06 -1.66 1.23
N MET A 257 13.77 -1.53 1.51
CA MET A 257 12.71 -2.39 0.99
C MET A 257 11.67 -1.52 0.28
N LEU A 258 11.46 -1.80 -1.02
CA LEU A 258 10.42 -1.17 -1.82
C LEU A 258 9.40 -2.23 -2.27
N ASP A 259 8.16 -2.06 -1.87
CA ASP A 259 7.02 -2.81 -2.43
C ASP A 259 6.37 -2.05 -3.60
N VAL A 260 6.68 -0.76 -3.71
CA VAL A 260 6.14 0.17 -4.71
C VAL A 260 7.27 0.97 -5.37
N MET A 261 7.18 1.18 -6.68
CA MET A 261 8.19 1.85 -7.50
C MET A 261 7.59 2.99 -8.32
N GLU A 262 8.44 3.92 -8.80
CA GLU A 262 8.00 5.04 -9.64
C GLU A 262 7.34 4.57 -10.95
N ALA A 263 7.81 3.45 -11.49
CA ALA A 263 7.23 2.80 -12.65
C ALA A 263 6.89 1.33 -12.32
N GLU A 264 5.62 0.98 -12.42
CA GLU A 264 5.10 -0.36 -12.20
C GLU A 264 4.35 -0.86 -13.46
N PRO A 265 4.70 -2.04 -14.01
CA PRO A 265 5.79 -2.95 -13.60
C PRO A 265 7.19 -2.40 -13.92
N VAL A 266 8.17 -2.78 -13.10
CA VAL A 266 9.58 -2.41 -13.30
C VAL A 266 10.15 -3.07 -14.56
N ALA A 267 10.78 -2.30 -15.42
CA ALA A 267 11.42 -2.83 -16.62
C ALA A 267 12.67 -3.67 -16.28
N ALA A 268 12.89 -4.72 -17.04
CA ALA A 268 14.12 -5.51 -16.92
C ALA A 268 15.36 -4.62 -17.15
N GLY A 269 16.38 -4.76 -16.31
CA GLY A 269 17.60 -3.96 -16.39
C GLY A 269 17.44 -2.51 -15.97
N SER A 270 16.37 -2.18 -15.22
CA SER A 270 16.17 -0.85 -14.65
C SER A 270 17.32 -0.42 -13.73
N HIS A 271 17.35 0.85 -13.34
CA HIS A 271 18.34 1.40 -12.40
C HIS A 271 18.32 0.74 -11.01
N LEU A 272 17.25 0.01 -10.68
CA LEU A 272 17.10 -0.76 -9.42
C LEU A 272 17.79 -2.14 -9.51
N ALA A 273 18.12 -2.62 -10.72
CA ALA A 273 18.69 -3.95 -10.90
C ALA A 273 20.12 -4.03 -10.31
N GLY A 274 20.36 -5.04 -9.48
CA GLY A 274 21.68 -5.31 -8.89
C GLY A 274 22.13 -4.28 -7.84
N VAL A 275 21.24 -3.42 -7.36
CA VAL A 275 21.56 -2.46 -6.29
C VAL A 275 21.77 -3.23 -4.97
N PRO A 276 22.89 -3.00 -4.26
CA PRO A 276 23.19 -3.71 -3.02
C PRO A 276 22.19 -3.37 -1.93
N ASN A 277 21.84 -4.35 -1.10
CA ASN A 277 20.96 -4.20 0.07
C ASN A 277 19.56 -3.63 -0.26
N LEU A 278 19.13 -3.75 -1.52
CA LEU A 278 17.79 -3.39 -1.96
C LEU A 278 16.91 -4.65 -2.07
N LEU A 279 15.82 -4.68 -1.34
CA LEU A 279 14.76 -5.67 -1.45
C LEU A 279 13.61 -5.07 -2.26
N LEU A 280 13.09 -5.85 -3.23
CA LEU A 280 11.97 -5.45 -4.07
C LEU A 280 10.85 -6.48 -3.97
N SER A 281 9.61 -6.02 -3.99
CA SER A 281 8.43 -6.86 -4.16
C SER A 281 7.42 -6.18 -5.09
N PRO A 282 6.57 -6.96 -5.79
CA PRO A 282 5.76 -6.43 -6.89
C PRO A 282 4.40 -5.89 -6.39
N HIS A 283 4.39 -4.90 -5.49
CA HIS A 283 3.22 -4.23 -4.93
C HIS A 283 2.23 -5.21 -4.27
N ILE A 284 2.74 -6.03 -3.36
CA ILE A 284 2.01 -7.12 -2.70
C ILE A 284 1.88 -6.98 -1.18
N ALA A 285 2.40 -5.92 -0.57
CA ALA A 285 2.36 -5.74 0.88
C ALA A 285 0.93 -5.84 1.46
N GLY A 286 -0.08 -5.42 0.69
CA GLY A 286 -1.50 -5.53 1.06
C GLY A 286 -2.21 -6.79 0.56
N ILE A 287 -1.50 -7.77 -0.03
CA ILE A 287 -2.11 -8.93 -0.69
C ILE A 287 -1.85 -10.20 0.12
N THR A 288 -2.87 -10.66 0.83
CA THR A 288 -2.97 -12.02 1.38
C THR A 288 -4.34 -12.59 1.03
N LYS A 289 -4.51 -13.90 1.16
CA LYS A 289 -5.84 -14.53 0.96
C LYS A 289 -6.89 -13.86 1.84
N ASP A 290 -6.57 -13.63 3.12
CA ASP A 290 -7.48 -13.03 4.09
C ASP A 290 -7.81 -11.56 3.76
N ALA A 291 -6.83 -10.76 3.35
CA ALA A 291 -7.07 -9.36 2.97
C ALA A 291 -7.90 -9.26 1.69
N VAL A 292 -7.65 -10.15 0.71
CA VAL A 292 -8.44 -10.21 -0.54
C VAL A 292 -9.87 -10.60 -0.24
N LEU A 293 -10.10 -11.60 0.60
CA LEU A 293 -11.46 -12.00 1.03
C LEU A 293 -12.17 -10.85 1.74
N ARG A 294 -11.53 -10.23 2.74
CA ARG A 294 -12.12 -9.07 3.46
C ARG A 294 -12.48 -7.93 2.51
N ALA A 295 -11.58 -7.60 1.56
CA ALA A 295 -11.83 -6.56 0.58
C ALA A 295 -13.01 -6.91 -0.34
N SER A 296 -13.08 -8.16 -0.81
CA SER A 296 -14.13 -8.65 -1.69
C SER A 296 -15.51 -8.60 -1.00
N LEU A 297 -15.61 -9.09 0.23
CA LEU A 297 -16.85 -9.06 1.00
C LEU A 297 -17.31 -7.63 1.32
N LEU A 298 -16.39 -6.74 1.77
CA LEU A 298 -16.72 -5.36 2.07
C LEU A 298 -17.20 -4.60 0.84
N VAL A 299 -16.51 -4.74 -0.29
CA VAL A 299 -16.87 -4.04 -1.53
C VAL A 299 -18.18 -4.57 -2.09
N ALA A 300 -18.40 -5.89 -2.08
CA ALA A 300 -19.66 -6.49 -2.50
C ALA A 300 -20.84 -5.95 -1.70
N ASP A 301 -20.74 -5.97 -0.37
CA ASP A 301 -21.82 -5.45 0.50
C ASP A 301 -22.04 -3.95 0.31
N ASN A 302 -20.97 -3.17 0.22
CA ASN A 302 -21.07 -1.72 0.03
C ASN A 302 -21.69 -1.33 -1.33
N VAL A 303 -21.30 -2.01 -2.41
CA VAL A 303 -21.92 -1.79 -3.74
C VAL A 303 -23.40 -2.17 -3.70
N ALA A 304 -23.73 -3.32 -3.08
CA ALA A 304 -25.10 -3.75 -2.96
C ALA A 304 -25.95 -2.73 -2.18
N ARG A 305 -25.48 -2.30 -0.99
CA ARG A 305 -26.15 -1.25 -0.19
C ARG A 305 -26.37 0.05 -0.96
N ALA A 306 -25.32 0.51 -1.66
CA ALA A 306 -25.42 1.75 -2.47
C ALA A 306 -26.48 1.63 -3.55
N LEU A 307 -26.60 0.48 -4.23
CA LEU A 307 -27.61 0.23 -5.25
C LEU A 307 -29.05 0.11 -4.69
N GLU A 308 -29.19 -0.25 -3.42
CA GLU A 308 -30.47 -0.32 -2.68
C GLU A 308 -30.84 0.99 -1.97
N GLY A 309 -29.98 2.04 -2.08
CA GLY A 309 -30.20 3.32 -1.41
C GLY A 309 -29.78 3.35 0.07
N GLY A 310 -29.02 2.35 0.51
CA GLY A 310 -28.47 2.26 1.87
C GLY A 310 -27.13 2.98 2.02
N THR A 311 -26.63 3.07 3.26
CA THR A 311 -25.33 3.69 3.58
C THR A 311 -24.22 2.64 3.53
N PRO A 312 -23.11 2.89 2.78
CA PRO A 312 -21.94 2.06 2.82
C PRO A 312 -21.29 1.97 4.20
N THR A 313 -20.61 0.87 4.48
CA THR A 313 -19.86 0.65 5.72
C THR A 313 -18.37 0.74 5.49
N VAL A 314 -17.58 0.93 6.56
CA VAL A 314 -16.12 0.79 6.56
C VAL A 314 -15.74 -0.47 7.33
N ALA A 315 -14.58 -1.09 7.01
CA ALA A 315 -14.10 -2.25 7.73
C ALA A 315 -13.89 -1.92 9.22
N ASP A 316 -14.11 -2.90 10.10
CA ASP A 316 -13.98 -2.72 11.56
C ASP A 316 -12.58 -2.24 11.97
N ALA A 317 -11.52 -2.62 11.24
CA ALA A 317 -10.16 -2.12 11.47
C ALA A 317 -10.06 -0.59 11.31
N ALA A 318 -10.87 0.03 10.44
CA ALA A 318 -10.94 1.49 10.28
C ALA A 318 -11.77 2.16 11.40
N ARG A 319 -12.54 1.39 12.18
CA ARG A 319 -13.27 1.85 13.37
C ARG A 319 -12.44 1.69 14.65
N GLY A 320 -11.26 1.07 14.57
CA GLY A 320 -10.34 0.88 15.69
C GLY A 320 -9.91 2.24 16.23
N ARG A 321 -10.63 2.62 17.26
CA ARG A 321 -10.41 3.81 18.06
C ARG A 321 -9.18 3.63 18.95
#